data_310c73b78c5a360c7492c56fa154dfdb
#
_entry.id   310c73b78c5a360c7492c56fa154dfdb
#
_cell.length_a   1.000
_cell.length_b   1.000
_cell.length_c   1.000
_cell.angle_alpha   90.00
_cell.angle_beta   90.00
_cell.angle_gamma   90.00
#
_symmetry.space_group_name_H-M   'P 1'
#
loop_
_entity.id
_entity.type
_entity.pdbx_description
1 polymer ?
#
loop_
_entity_poly.entity_id
_entity_poly.type
_entity_poly.pdbx_seq_one_letter_code
_entity_poly.pdbx_strand_id
1 'polypeptide(L)'
;MAVTVNFGVPTEQTGGTLMPKLQYRFRVSFTNLGGQGTTGSLVTRNVVSVTRPALDHEDVTVDVYNSKIRLAGKHTWQDVTLVIRDDVNSDVMSFMGNQMARQVNHATQASAKAGEDYKFG
;
A
#
# COMPACT_ATOMS: atom_id res chain seq x y z
N MET A 1 -16.81 28.60 21.40
CA MET A 1 -16.64 27.12 21.34
C MET A 1 -17.97 26.38 21.29
N ALA A 2 -19.03 26.84 21.95
CA ALA A 2 -20.35 26.22 21.91
C ALA A 2 -21.08 26.32 20.55
N VAL A 3 -20.67 27.25 19.69
CA VAL A 3 -21.34 27.56 18.42
C VAL A 3 -21.10 26.46 17.34
N THR A 4 -19.94 25.83 17.34
CA THR A 4 -19.60 24.80 16.36
C THR A 4 -20.38 23.49 16.55
N VAL A 5 -20.74 23.16 17.77
CA VAL A 5 -21.54 21.96 18.08
C VAL A 5 -22.98 22.14 17.54
N ASN A 6 -23.51 23.35 17.59
CA ASN A 6 -24.85 23.67 17.11
C ASN A 6 -24.99 23.59 15.58
N PHE A 7 -23.89 23.67 14.83
CA PHE A 7 -23.83 23.52 13.38
C PHE A 7 -23.55 22.10 12.91
N GLY A 8 -23.54 21.11 13.80
CA GLY A 8 -23.29 19.71 13.44
C GLY A 8 -21.85 19.40 13.03
N VAL A 9 -20.90 20.27 13.38
CA VAL A 9 -19.47 19.99 13.14
C VAL A 9 -19.01 18.89 14.10
N PRO A 10 -18.39 17.81 13.60
CA PRO A 10 -17.91 16.74 14.46
C PRO A 10 -16.83 17.26 15.41
N THR A 11 -17.01 17.01 16.69
CA THR A 11 -16.11 17.42 17.76
C THR A 11 -15.54 16.20 18.47
N GLU A 12 -14.32 16.32 18.96
CA GLU A 12 -13.75 15.34 19.86
C GLU A 12 -14.43 15.36 21.24
N GLN A 13 -14.38 14.24 21.96
CA GLN A 13 -14.96 14.13 23.32
C GLN A 13 -14.40 15.19 24.29
N THR A 14 -13.22 15.72 24.03
CA THR A 14 -12.56 16.78 24.83
C THR A 14 -12.94 18.20 24.40
N GLY A 15 -13.89 18.39 23.48
CA GLY A 15 -14.38 19.71 23.05
C GLY A 15 -13.60 20.39 21.93
N GLY A 16 -12.66 19.67 21.28
CA GLY A 16 -11.95 20.13 20.08
C GLY A 16 -12.71 19.82 18.79
N THR A 17 -12.44 20.57 17.73
CA THR A 17 -12.96 20.26 16.38
C THR A 17 -12.19 19.08 15.82
N LEU A 18 -12.91 18.05 15.36
CA LEU A 18 -12.31 16.86 14.77
C LEU A 18 -11.71 17.22 13.40
N MET A 19 -10.38 17.28 13.34
CA MET A 19 -9.66 17.59 12.10
C MET A 19 -9.48 16.33 11.27
N PRO A 20 -10.03 16.27 10.05
CA PRO A 20 -9.81 15.14 9.17
C PRO A 20 -8.34 15.05 8.75
N LYS A 21 -7.83 13.84 8.60
CA LYS A 21 -6.49 13.62 8.03
C LYS A 21 -6.42 14.19 6.62
N LEU A 22 -5.41 15.02 6.39
CA LEU A 22 -5.16 15.55 5.06
C LEU A 22 -4.63 14.45 4.13
N GLN A 23 -5.20 14.35 2.96
CA GLN A 23 -4.92 13.27 2.01
C GLN A 23 -3.47 13.26 1.51
N TYR A 24 -2.79 14.39 1.52
CA TYR A 24 -1.39 14.52 1.11
C TYR A 24 -0.38 14.23 2.23
N ARG A 25 -0.82 14.02 3.48
CA ARG A 25 0.06 13.67 4.60
C ARG A 25 0.20 12.17 4.73
N PHE A 26 0.96 11.58 3.84
CA PHE A 26 1.35 10.18 3.93
C PHE A 26 2.85 10.03 3.67
N ARG A 27 3.42 8.96 4.16
CA ARG A 27 4.80 8.57 3.91
C ARG A 27 4.82 7.08 3.53
N VAL A 28 5.48 6.79 2.43
CA VAL A 28 5.74 5.42 2.00
C VAL A 28 7.21 5.12 2.26
N SER A 29 7.49 4.03 2.94
CA SER A 29 8.86 3.55 3.15
C SER A 29 8.98 2.16 2.54
N PHE A 30 10.05 1.97 1.77
CA PHE A 30 10.38 0.68 1.19
C PHE A 30 11.50 0.04 2.00
N THR A 31 11.27 -1.19 2.44
CA THR A 31 12.26 -1.99 3.13
C THR A 31 12.70 -3.13 2.23
N ASN A 32 13.98 -3.39 2.19
CA ASN A 32 14.60 -4.49 1.44
C ASN A 32 14.36 -4.46 -0.09
N LEU A 33 14.06 -3.30 -0.65
CA LEU A 33 13.88 -3.11 -2.08
C LEU A 33 15.21 -2.66 -2.72
N GLY A 34 15.63 -3.31 -3.81
CA GLY A 34 16.82 -2.92 -4.56
C GLY A 34 18.18 -3.25 -3.91
N GLY A 35 18.23 -3.84 -2.70
CA GLY A 35 19.46 -4.26 -2.03
C GLY A 35 20.39 -3.14 -1.55
N GLN A 36 19.99 -1.88 -1.64
CA GLN A 36 20.78 -0.72 -1.22
C GLN A 36 19.90 0.24 -0.39
N GLY A 37 20.27 0.44 0.87
CA GLY A 37 19.48 1.22 1.83
C GLY A 37 19.28 2.72 1.49
N THR A 38 20.06 3.27 0.56
CA THR A 38 19.99 4.69 0.17
C THR A 38 18.95 4.97 -0.91
N THR A 39 18.73 4.02 -1.81
CA THR A 39 17.83 4.18 -2.97
C THR A 39 16.35 4.21 -2.55
N GLY A 40 16.00 3.48 -1.51
CA GLY A 40 14.62 3.48 -0.98
C GLY A 40 14.17 4.85 -0.45
N SER A 41 15.07 5.69 0.04
CA SER A 41 14.75 7.03 0.53
C SER A 41 14.49 8.02 -0.60
N LEU A 42 15.16 7.88 -1.74
CA LEU A 42 14.96 8.72 -2.93
C LEU A 42 13.59 8.44 -3.55
N VAL A 43 13.23 7.17 -3.69
CA VAL A 43 11.92 6.75 -4.21
C VAL A 43 10.79 7.26 -3.31
N THR A 44 10.98 7.22 -1.99
CA THR A 44 9.99 7.71 -1.01
C THR A 44 9.61 9.18 -1.22
N ARG A 45 10.56 10.02 -1.64
CA ARG A 45 10.33 11.46 -1.88
C ARG A 45 9.49 11.71 -3.14
N ASN A 46 9.54 10.82 -4.10
CA ASN A 46 8.93 10.99 -5.41
C ASN A 46 7.54 10.35 -5.50
N VAL A 47 7.01 9.81 -4.40
CA VAL A 47 5.67 9.21 -4.36
C VAL A 47 4.60 10.30 -4.45
N VAL A 48 3.72 10.18 -5.43
CA VAL A 48 2.60 11.10 -5.67
C VAL A 48 1.32 10.58 -5.01
N SER A 49 0.99 9.33 -5.24
CA SER A 49 -0.20 8.70 -4.68
C SER A 49 0.01 7.22 -4.43
N VAL A 50 -0.72 6.70 -3.49
CA VAL A 50 -0.73 5.29 -3.13
C VAL A 50 -2.16 4.87 -2.79
N THR A 51 -2.58 3.72 -3.30
CA THR A 51 -3.84 3.10 -2.87
C THR A 51 -3.62 2.40 -1.52
N ARG A 52 -4.62 2.47 -0.65
CA ARG A 52 -4.55 1.73 0.61
C ARG A 52 -4.65 0.23 0.32
N PRO A 53 -3.86 -0.60 1.00
CA PRO A 53 -4.05 -2.03 0.94
C PRO A 53 -5.45 -2.38 1.47
N ALA A 54 -6.20 -3.14 0.70
CA ALA A 54 -7.52 -3.64 1.08
C ALA A 54 -7.46 -5.15 1.24
N LEU A 55 -8.26 -5.66 2.15
CA LEU A 55 -8.40 -7.08 2.41
C LEU A 55 -9.79 -7.51 1.98
N ASP A 56 -9.85 -8.51 1.13
CA ASP A 56 -11.09 -9.10 0.67
C ASP A 56 -11.31 -10.47 1.30
N HIS A 57 -12.51 -10.74 1.78
CA HIS A 57 -12.90 -12.04 2.32
C HIS A 57 -13.86 -12.71 1.37
N GLU A 58 -13.58 -13.96 1.05
CA GLU A 58 -14.51 -14.80 0.32
C GLU A 58 -15.71 -15.15 1.20
N ASP A 59 -16.92 -15.01 0.65
CA ASP A 59 -18.15 -15.39 1.33
C ASP A 59 -18.42 -16.88 1.17
N VAL A 60 -18.43 -17.60 2.27
CA VAL A 60 -18.86 -19.00 2.32
C VAL A 60 -20.32 -19.04 2.79
N THR A 61 -21.20 -19.44 1.90
CA THR A 61 -22.63 -19.62 2.22
C THR A 61 -22.88 -21.06 2.64
N VAL A 62 -23.52 -21.22 3.79
CA VAL A 62 -23.98 -22.53 4.30
C VAL A 62 -25.51 -22.50 4.34
N ASP A 63 -26.12 -23.43 3.61
CA ASP A 63 -27.58 -23.61 3.64
C ASP A 63 -28.00 -24.40 4.88
N VAL A 64 -28.90 -23.81 5.67
CA VAL A 64 -29.44 -24.43 6.88
C VAL A 64 -30.98 -24.39 6.78
N TYR A 65 -31.60 -25.51 6.48
CA TYR A 65 -33.05 -25.61 6.27
C TYR A 65 -33.57 -24.54 5.29
N ASN A 66 -34.38 -23.60 5.77
CA ASN A 66 -34.97 -22.52 4.96
C ASN A 66 -34.17 -21.20 5.04
N SER A 67 -32.98 -21.21 5.62
CA SER A 67 -32.14 -20.02 5.76
C SER A 67 -30.74 -20.25 5.26
N LYS A 68 -30.03 -19.15 4.97
CA LYS A 68 -28.61 -19.16 4.55
C LYS A 68 -27.80 -18.38 5.57
N ILE A 69 -26.70 -19.01 6.01
CA ILE A 69 -25.70 -18.37 6.87
C ILE A 69 -24.50 -18.02 6.01
N ARG A 70 -24.03 -16.79 6.11
CA ARG A 70 -22.80 -16.33 5.46
C ARG A 70 -21.66 -16.31 6.47
N LEU A 71 -20.57 -16.98 6.14
CA LEU A 71 -19.36 -17.03 6.92
C LEU A 71 -18.22 -16.40 6.14
N ALA A 72 -17.34 -15.68 6.81
CA ALA A 72 -16.12 -15.17 6.21
C ALA A 72 -15.16 -16.34 5.89
N GLY A 73 -14.81 -16.50 4.64
CA GLY A 73 -13.86 -17.50 4.16
C GLY A 73 -12.42 -17.00 4.15
N LYS A 74 -11.65 -17.48 3.18
CA LYS A 74 -10.25 -17.10 2.99
C LYS A 74 -10.14 -15.62 2.61
N HIS A 75 -9.07 -14.99 3.07
CA HIS A 75 -8.78 -13.60 2.73
C HIS A 75 -7.77 -13.52 1.59
N THR A 76 -7.93 -12.52 0.74
CA THR A 76 -7.00 -12.14 -0.32
C THR A 76 -6.64 -10.66 -0.17
N TRP A 77 -5.36 -10.35 -0.27
CA TRP A 77 -4.90 -8.98 -0.30
C TRP A 77 -5.07 -8.41 -1.71
N GLN A 78 -5.64 -7.24 -1.79
CA GLN A 78 -5.77 -6.49 -3.04
C GLN A 78 -4.42 -5.86 -3.43
N ASP A 79 -4.22 -5.65 -4.73
CA ASP A 79 -3.03 -5.00 -5.24
C ASP A 79 -2.95 -3.54 -4.80
N VAL A 80 -1.76 -3.12 -4.43
CA VAL A 80 -1.47 -1.73 -4.07
C VAL A 80 -0.87 -1.02 -5.28
N THR A 81 -1.58 -0.02 -5.80
CA THR A 81 -1.09 0.81 -6.89
C THR A 81 -0.34 2.02 -6.34
N LEU A 82 0.88 2.19 -6.79
CA LEU A 82 1.76 3.27 -6.40
C LEU A 82 2.11 4.12 -7.62
N VAL A 83 1.85 5.42 -7.54
CA VAL A 83 2.25 6.39 -8.57
C VAL A 83 3.46 7.16 -8.08
N ILE A 84 4.55 7.06 -8.82
CA ILE A 84 5.83 7.69 -8.48
C ILE A 84 6.19 8.65 -9.62
N ARG A 85 6.65 9.84 -9.26
CA ARG A 85 7.21 10.81 -10.21
C ARG A 85 8.66 10.44 -10.48
N ASP A 86 9.03 10.39 -11.76
CA ASP A 86 10.43 10.20 -12.13
C ASP A 86 11.21 11.51 -12.02
N ASP A 87 12.49 11.39 -11.74
CA ASP A 87 13.42 12.50 -11.60
C ASP A 87 14.29 12.63 -12.87
N VAL A 88 14.90 13.80 -13.08
CA VAL A 88 15.82 14.07 -14.18
C VAL A 88 17.01 13.09 -14.19
N ASN A 89 17.41 12.60 -13.02
CA ASN A 89 18.47 11.60 -12.88
C ASN A 89 18.02 10.17 -13.21
N SER A 90 16.73 9.95 -13.49
CA SER A 90 16.15 8.62 -13.74
C SER A 90 16.39 7.62 -12.61
N ASP A 91 16.42 8.09 -11.36
CA ASP A 91 16.67 7.26 -10.18
C ASP A 91 15.56 6.20 -9.99
N VAL A 92 14.31 6.58 -10.25
CA VAL A 92 13.16 5.68 -10.17
C VAL A 92 13.21 4.60 -11.24
N MET A 93 13.57 4.97 -12.47
CA MET A 93 13.75 4.02 -13.58
C MET A 93 14.87 3.02 -13.30
N SER A 94 16.01 3.49 -12.81
CA SER A 94 17.13 2.64 -12.43
C SER A 94 16.77 1.69 -11.30
N PHE A 95 16.01 2.17 -10.32
CA PHE A 95 15.54 1.37 -9.21
C PHE A 95 14.58 0.26 -9.66
N MET A 96 13.60 0.59 -10.50
CA MET A 96 12.67 -0.38 -11.05
C MET A 96 13.37 -1.40 -11.96
N GLY A 97 14.31 -0.96 -12.80
CA GLY A 97 15.12 -1.82 -13.63
C GLY A 97 15.95 -2.83 -12.82
N ASN A 98 16.57 -2.39 -11.74
CA ASN A 98 17.31 -3.25 -10.84
C ASN A 98 16.41 -4.28 -10.15
N GLN A 99 15.20 -3.89 -9.76
CA GLN A 99 14.24 -4.81 -9.16
C GLN A 99 13.76 -5.86 -10.17
N MET A 100 13.50 -5.47 -11.40
CA MET A 100 13.12 -6.42 -12.47
C MET A 100 14.28 -7.38 -12.81
N ALA A 101 15.51 -6.88 -12.86
CA ALA A 101 16.71 -7.71 -13.10
C ALA A 101 16.94 -8.74 -11.99
N ARG A 102 16.51 -8.45 -10.77
CA ARG A 102 16.55 -9.40 -9.65
C ARG A 102 15.50 -10.51 -9.76
N GLN A 103 14.36 -10.23 -10.38
CA GLN A 103 13.32 -11.23 -10.57
C GLN A 103 13.71 -12.27 -11.63
N VAL A 104 14.23 -11.81 -12.74
CA VAL A 104 14.62 -12.66 -13.88
C VAL A 104 15.94 -12.17 -14.46
N ASN A 105 16.90 -13.04 -14.58
CA ASN A 105 18.12 -12.76 -15.31
C ASN A 105 17.84 -12.87 -16.82
N HIS A 106 17.79 -11.72 -17.50
CA HIS A 106 17.44 -11.67 -18.93
C HIS A 106 18.48 -12.34 -19.84
N ALA A 107 19.73 -12.44 -19.41
CA ALA A 107 20.80 -13.08 -20.18
C ALA A 107 20.72 -14.61 -20.15
N THR A 108 20.43 -15.17 -18.96
CA THR A 108 20.40 -16.62 -18.75
C THR A 108 19.00 -17.21 -18.71
N GLN A 109 17.95 -16.37 -18.73
CA GLN A 109 16.55 -16.76 -18.56
C GLN A 109 16.27 -17.50 -17.24
N ALA A 110 17.18 -17.38 -16.27
CA ALA A 110 17.03 -18.00 -14.97
C ALA A 110 16.13 -17.18 -14.05
N SER A 111 15.21 -17.86 -13.39
CA SER A 111 14.35 -17.23 -12.36
C SER A 111 15.06 -17.23 -11.02
N ALA A 112 15.04 -16.11 -10.34
CA ALA A 112 15.60 -15.95 -9.00
C ALA A 112 14.68 -16.57 -7.93
N LYS A 113 15.26 -16.80 -6.72
CA LYS A 113 14.49 -17.31 -5.59
C LYS A 113 13.62 -16.19 -4.99
N ALA A 114 12.32 -16.39 -4.98
CA ALA A 114 11.34 -15.38 -4.56
C ALA A 114 11.57 -14.82 -3.15
N GLY A 115 11.98 -15.67 -2.22
CA GLY A 115 12.11 -15.29 -0.80
C GLY A 115 13.34 -14.47 -0.46
N GLU A 116 14.44 -14.64 -1.24
CA GLU A 116 15.74 -14.03 -0.94
C GLU A 116 16.07 -12.87 -1.88
N ASP A 117 15.67 -12.99 -3.16
CA ASP A 117 16.17 -12.10 -4.19
C ASP A 117 15.24 -10.93 -4.53
N TYR A 118 13.92 -11.15 -4.59
CA TYR A 118 13.00 -10.11 -5.06
C TYR A 118 11.75 -9.86 -4.20
N LYS A 119 11.46 -10.71 -3.23
CA LYS A 119 10.33 -10.49 -2.32
C LYS A 119 10.69 -9.40 -1.32
N PHE A 120 9.88 -8.38 -1.26
CA PHE A 120 9.97 -7.30 -0.27
C PHE A 120 8.74 -7.30 0.64
N GLY A 121 8.92 -6.83 1.85
CA GLY A 121 7.85 -6.69 2.84
C GLY A 121 7.26 -5.30 2.87
#